data_5f3fb019acd4519a43541c67e0130b7b
#
_entry.id   5f3fb019acd4519a43541c67e0130b7b
#
_cell.length_a   1.000
_cell.length_b   1.000
_cell.length_c   1.000
_cell.angle_alpha   90.00
_cell.angle_beta   90.00
_cell.angle_gamma   90.00
#
_symmetry.space_group_name_H-M   'P 1'
#
loop_
_entity.id
_entity.type
_entity.pdbx_description
1 polymer ?
#
loop_
_entity_poly.entity_id
_entity_poly.type
_entity_poly.pdbx_seq_one_letter_code
_entity_poly.pdbx_strand_id
1 'polypeptide(L)'
;MANLGKSTAQMRRTNAMVENRRKILAGVISSALILSLTPMGHAAASSVKTLEVGYVSPQTGPLAGFGEVDKYEVAQMTTYFKAHPISIGGTPYNVHVTLKDAPTSAAAAAAAADLINNKNVDLILASSTPDIVNPVADQCEANAVPCITTVAPWQAYFLGRQKDPAKPVPFKWTYHFFWGLEDVIATYQDIWSQVPNNAKAGTIWPNDPDGQAWSGDHGFPPALAALKFTTTNPGLYADGNQDFTSQISAFKSANDDVLLGVPIPPDFTTFWNQAVQQGYHPKVATIGKALLFPSSVEALGANGQNLSTEMWWGPTFPFKSSLTGQSAKQLVTAYESATKKQWSQPLGFSHALFEVMAAAVKAAGSTDNAKIAKALSKLKVSTIVGPLDWTKGPVPNVAKTPLAGAQWRAGINGHKYDLVVVSNAAGKMIPVAGKAQALTYK
;
A
#
# COMPACT_ATOMS: atom_id res chain seq x y z
N MET A 1 31.10 32.57 -58.06
CA MET A 1 30.38 32.10 -59.25
C MET A 1 29.01 31.65 -58.74
N ALA A 2 28.03 32.48 -58.84
CA ALA A 2 27.00 32.55 -59.88
C ALA A 2 25.98 31.41 -59.65
N ASN A 3 24.70 31.51 -59.49
CA ASN A 3 23.68 32.49 -59.87
C ASN A 3 22.41 32.09 -59.11
N LEU A 4 21.66 32.94 -58.39
CA LEU A 4 20.61 33.80 -58.89
C LEU A 4 19.53 33.15 -59.76
N GLY A 5 18.31 33.23 -59.30
CA GLY A 5 17.21 33.56 -60.13
C GLY A 5 15.86 33.05 -59.65
N LYS A 6 15.07 33.88 -58.99
CA LYS A 6 13.81 34.53 -59.46
C LYS A 6 12.70 33.52 -59.80
N SER A 7 11.45 33.63 -59.40
CA SER A 7 10.50 34.77 -59.53
C SER A 7 9.18 34.32 -58.93
N THR A 8 8.65 34.97 -57.98
CA THR A 8 7.51 35.91 -57.97
C THR A 8 6.40 35.70 -59.00
N ALA A 9 5.21 35.78 -58.46
CA ALA A 9 3.97 36.38 -59.03
C ALA A 9 3.00 35.44 -59.75
N GLN A 10 1.83 35.37 -59.18
CA GLN A 10 0.62 35.99 -59.74
C GLN A 10 -0.56 35.60 -58.87
N MET A 11 -1.03 36.38 -57.97
CA MET A 11 -1.85 37.61 -58.09
C MET A 11 -3.16 37.38 -58.85
N ARG A 12 -4.23 37.46 -58.01
CA ARG A 12 -5.48 38.21 -58.32
C ARG A 12 -6.34 37.78 -59.50
N ARG A 13 -7.58 37.56 -59.11
CA ARG A 13 -8.84 38.02 -59.75
C ARG A 13 -9.87 36.88 -59.56
N THR A 14 -11.09 37.07 -59.18
CA THR A 14 -11.97 38.19 -59.43
C THR A 14 -13.11 38.16 -58.42
N ASN A 15 -13.38 39.34 -57.92
CA ASN A 15 -14.68 39.70 -57.35
C ASN A 15 -15.72 39.79 -58.50
N ALA A 16 -16.95 39.69 -58.07
CA ALA A 16 -18.10 40.45 -58.54
C ALA A 16 -19.18 39.65 -59.29
N MET A 17 -20.30 40.13 -58.95
CA MET A 17 -21.60 40.19 -59.67
C MET A 17 -22.53 39.03 -59.41
N VAL A 18 -23.79 39.16 -58.99
CA VAL A 18 -24.66 40.31 -59.21
C VAL A 18 -25.78 40.28 -58.20
N GLU A 19 -26.05 41.39 -57.68
CA GLU A 19 -27.22 41.91 -57.02
C GLU A 19 -28.45 41.86 -57.96
N ASN A 20 -29.65 41.82 -57.37
CA ASN A 20 -30.94 42.18 -57.92
C ASN A 20 -31.87 41.02 -58.43
N ARG A 21 -32.92 40.82 -57.71
CA ARG A 21 -34.22 41.38 -58.15
C ARG A 21 -35.23 41.39 -57.00
N ARG A 22 -35.79 42.55 -56.91
CA ARG A 22 -36.86 43.05 -56.07
C ARG A 22 -38.22 42.47 -56.37
N LYS A 23 -39.03 42.34 -55.29
CA LYS A 23 -40.43 42.80 -55.17
C LYS A 23 -41.54 41.94 -55.80
N ILE A 24 -42.51 41.64 -54.92
CA ILE A 24 -43.93 42.03 -54.97
C ILE A 24 -44.73 40.84 -54.36
N LEU A 25 -45.63 40.91 -53.54
CA LEU A 25 -46.65 41.76 -52.95
C LEU A 25 -47.38 40.98 -51.86
N ALA A 26 -47.58 41.63 -50.78
CA ALA A 26 -48.78 41.79 -49.99
C ALA A 26 -49.79 40.64 -49.85
N GLY A 27 -50.08 40.38 -48.58
CA GLY A 27 -51.46 40.27 -48.22
C GLY A 27 -51.78 39.26 -47.14
N VAL A 28 -52.18 39.75 -46.00
CA VAL A 28 -53.28 39.38 -45.16
C VAL A 28 -53.00 38.49 -43.93
N ILE A 29 -52.93 39.16 -42.82
CA ILE A 29 -53.68 38.99 -41.54
C ILE A 29 -53.48 37.75 -40.68
N SER A 30 -53.00 37.98 -39.49
CA SER A 30 -53.44 37.58 -38.15
C SER A 30 -53.28 36.12 -37.74
N SER A 31 -52.36 35.88 -36.85
CA SER A 31 -52.65 35.50 -35.48
C SER A 31 -51.35 35.47 -34.68
N ALA A 32 -51.21 36.38 -33.76
CA ALA A 32 -50.08 36.39 -32.82
C ALA A 32 -50.24 35.19 -31.87
N LEU A 33 -49.45 34.16 -32.09
CA LEU A 33 -49.07 33.21 -31.04
C LEU A 33 -47.70 33.62 -30.53
N ILE A 34 -47.68 34.33 -29.41
CA ILE A 34 -46.49 34.55 -28.61
C ILE A 34 -46.08 33.17 -28.05
N LEU A 35 -45.24 32.46 -28.77
CA LEU A 35 -44.46 31.38 -28.14
C LEU A 35 -43.38 32.10 -27.32
N SER A 36 -43.58 32.09 -26.01
CA SER A 36 -42.55 32.38 -25.03
C SER A 36 -41.44 31.36 -25.22
N LEU A 37 -40.38 31.71 -25.95
CA LEU A 37 -39.10 31.01 -25.93
C LEU A 37 -38.54 31.22 -24.52
N THR A 38 -38.85 30.33 -23.60
CA THR A 38 -38.01 30.14 -22.41
C THR A 38 -36.62 29.80 -22.93
N PRO A 39 -35.58 30.54 -22.53
CA PRO A 39 -34.22 30.12 -22.85
C PRO A 39 -34.04 28.77 -22.16
N MET A 40 -33.96 27.67 -22.91
CA MET A 40 -33.38 26.45 -22.41
C MET A 40 -31.97 26.85 -21.97
N GLY A 41 -31.82 27.02 -20.66
CA GLY A 41 -30.52 27.16 -20.05
C GLY A 41 -29.71 25.92 -20.46
N HIS A 42 -28.75 26.14 -21.33
CA HIS A 42 -27.69 25.19 -21.55
C HIS A 42 -27.05 25.02 -20.17
N ALA A 43 -27.38 23.91 -19.48
CA ALA A 43 -26.58 23.46 -18.37
C ALA A 43 -25.16 23.33 -18.95
N ALA A 44 -24.30 24.30 -18.65
CA ALA A 44 -22.91 24.21 -19.00
C ALA A 44 -22.41 22.86 -18.48
N ALA A 45 -22.05 21.98 -19.39
CA ALA A 45 -21.46 20.70 -19.01
C ALA A 45 -20.27 21.05 -18.11
N SER A 46 -20.40 20.74 -16.81
CA SER A 46 -19.33 20.98 -15.84
C SER A 46 -18.09 20.28 -16.37
N SER A 47 -17.06 21.05 -16.73
CA SER A 47 -15.81 20.47 -17.21
C SER A 47 -15.24 19.58 -16.09
N VAL A 48 -14.94 18.32 -16.44
CA VAL A 48 -14.31 17.37 -15.51
C VAL A 48 -12.95 17.92 -15.13
N LYS A 49 -12.71 18.13 -13.83
CA LYS A 49 -11.42 18.57 -13.30
C LYS A 49 -10.50 17.38 -13.07
N THR A 50 -9.26 17.63 -12.71
CA THR A 50 -8.29 16.58 -12.34
C THR A 50 -7.89 16.76 -10.88
N LEU A 51 -7.86 15.63 -10.16
CA LEU A 51 -7.23 15.51 -8.85
C LEU A 51 -5.82 14.96 -9.11
N GLU A 52 -4.81 15.71 -8.77
CA GLU A 52 -3.40 15.33 -8.94
C GLU A 52 -2.92 14.56 -7.70
N VAL A 53 -2.52 13.31 -7.87
CA VAL A 53 -2.16 12.39 -6.78
C VAL A 53 -0.72 11.93 -6.97
N GLY A 54 0.11 12.12 -5.95
CA GLY A 54 1.41 11.47 -5.86
C GLY A 54 1.26 10.06 -5.29
N TYR A 55 2.03 9.10 -5.82
CA TYR A 55 2.14 7.76 -5.24
C TYR A 55 3.62 7.40 -5.09
N VAL A 56 4.06 7.05 -3.87
CA VAL A 56 5.45 6.71 -3.57
C VAL A 56 5.53 5.30 -3.01
N SER A 57 6.33 4.45 -3.64
CA SER A 57 6.63 3.10 -3.16
C SER A 57 7.92 2.55 -3.77
N PRO A 58 8.55 1.51 -3.19
CA PRO A 58 9.76 0.93 -3.75
C PRO A 58 9.41 0.02 -4.94
N GLN A 59 9.75 0.48 -6.16
CA GLN A 59 9.59 -0.31 -7.39
C GLN A 59 10.85 -1.11 -7.72
N THR A 60 11.99 -0.73 -7.11
CA THR A 60 13.31 -1.32 -7.28
C THR A 60 14.00 -1.51 -5.93
N GLY A 61 15.15 -2.20 -5.91
CA GLY A 61 15.95 -2.42 -4.71
C GLY A 61 15.44 -3.58 -3.82
N PRO A 62 16.00 -3.70 -2.59
CA PRO A 62 15.71 -4.82 -1.68
C PRO A 62 14.25 -4.93 -1.24
N LEU A 63 13.51 -3.82 -1.27
CA LEU A 63 12.10 -3.73 -0.88
C LEU A 63 11.13 -3.76 -2.08
N ALA A 64 11.61 -4.06 -3.30
CA ALA A 64 10.80 -4.02 -4.53
C ALA A 64 9.54 -4.91 -4.48
N GLY A 65 9.55 -5.99 -3.69
CA GLY A 65 8.37 -6.84 -3.49
C GLY A 65 7.15 -6.09 -2.94
N PHE A 66 7.38 -5.04 -2.13
CA PHE A 66 6.30 -4.21 -1.59
C PHE A 66 5.62 -3.34 -2.65
N GLY A 67 6.34 -2.92 -3.69
CA GLY A 67 5.83 -2.08 -4.79
C GLY A 67 5.48 -2.85 -6.06
N GLU A 68 5.63 -4.17 -6.08
CA GLU A 68 5.45 -5.00 -7.28
C GLU A 68 4.08 -4.86 -7.93
N VAL A 69 3.04 -4.67 -7.12
CA VAL A 69 1.64 -4.59 -7.56
C VAL A 69 1.22 -3.17 -7.98
N ASP A 70 1.97 -2.15 -7.59
CA ASP A 70 1.50 -0.76 -7.63
C ASP A 70 1.31 -0.23 -9.05
N LYS A 71 2.19 -0.61 -10.00
CA LYS A 71 2.01 -0.21 -11.41
C LYS A 71 0.69 -0.73 -11.99
N TYR A 72 0.34 -1.96 -11.63
CA TYR A 72 -0.93 -2.54 -12.04
C TYR A 72 -2.09 -1.79 -11.42
N GLU A 73 -2.06 -1.59 -10.10
CA GLU A 73 -3.16 -0.98 -9.36
C GLU A 73 -3.36 0.49 -9.74
N VAL A 74 -2.29 1.26 -9.89
CA VAL A 74 -2.34 2.64 -10.39
C VAL A 74 -3.01 2.71 -11.77
N ALA A 75 -2.65 1.80 -12.68
CA ALA A 75 -3.27 1.77 -14.02
C ALA A 75 -4.76 1.40 -13.95
N GLN A 76 -5.15 0.42 -13.12
CA GLN A 76 -6.54 0.02 -12.93
C GLN A 76 -7.36 1.16 -12.33
N MET A 77 -6.87 1.80 -11.27
CA MET A 77 -7.58 2.89 -10.60
C MET A 77 -7.66 4.16 -11.46
N THR A 78 -6.63 4.48 -12.22
CA THR A 78 -6.69 5.59 -13.20
C THR A 78 -7.79 5.33 -14.24
N THR A 79 -7.88 4.11 -14.75
CA THR A 79 -8.94 3.70 -15.68
C THR A 79 -10.31 3.76 -15.03
N TYR A 80 -10.43 3.27 -13.80
CA TYR A 80 -11.67 3.30 -13.02
C TYR A 80 -12.18 4.72 -12.82
N PHE A 81 -11.35 5.65 -12.35
CA PHE A 81 -11.75 7.04 -12.09
C PHE A 81 -12.02 7.84 -13.35
N LYS A 82 -11.44 7.47 -14.49
CA LYS A 82 -11.81 8.05 -15.79
C LYS A 82 -13.25 7.66 -16.17
N ALA A 83 -13.68 6.44 -15.88
CA ALA A 83 -15.04 5.98 -16.11
C ALA A 83 -16.03 6.42 -15.02
N HIS A 84 -15.53 6.65 -13.79
CA HIS A 84 -16.31 6.99 -12.60
C HIS A 84 -15.66 8.19 -11.87
N PRO A 85 -15.78 9.40 -12.40
CA PRO A 85 -15.18 10.60 -11.79
C PRO A 85 -15.67 10.81 -10.35
N ILE A 86 -14.77 11.24 -9.46
CA ILE A 86 -15.12 11.53 -8.07
C ILE A 86 -15.88 12.85 -8.01
N SER A 87 -17.07 12.86 -7.41
CA SER A 87 -17.78 14.11 -7.13
C SER A 87 -17.20 14.78 -5.88
N ILE A 88 -16.52 15.91 -6.06
CA ILE A 88 -15.94 16.73 -4.99
C ILE A 88 -16.66 18.06 -4.96
N GLY A 89 -17.46 18.32 -3.91
CA GLY A 89 -18.26 19.54 -3.81
C GLY A 89 -19.23 19.74 -4.97
N GLY A 90 -19.75 18.65 -5.55
CA GLY A 90 -20.65 18.69 -6.71
C GLY A 90 -19.97 18.77 -8.09
N THR A 91 -18.63 18.91 -8.12
CA THR A 91 -17.84 18.93 -9.37
C THR A 91 -17.22 17.54 -9.61
N PRO A 92 -17.30 16.99 -10.87
CA PRO A 92 -16.65 15.73 -11.19
C PRO A 92 -15.14 15.90 -11.39
N TYR A 93 -14.35 14.98 -10.82
CA TYR A 93 -12.89 14.94 -10.94
C TYR A 93 -12.43 13.58 -11.45
N ASN A 94 -11.59 13.58 -12.48
CA ASN A 94 -10.74 12.45 -12.81
C ASN A 94 -9.56 12.41 -11.82
N VAL A 95 -8.89 11.26 -11.74
CA VAL A 95 -7.68 11.11 -10.93
C VAL A 95 -6.49 10.90 -11.87
N HIS A 96 -5.47 11.72 -11.71
CA HIS A 96 -4.17 11.54 -12.36
C HIS A 96 -3.15 11.16 -11.29
N VAL A 97 -2.44 10.05 -11.48
CA VAL A 97 -1.49 9.51 -10.50
C VAL A 97 -0.06 9.58 -11.05
N THR A 98 0.80 10.28 -10.33
CA THR A 98 2.25 10.27 -10.59
C THR A 98 2.91 9.28 -9.64
N LEU A 99 3.27 8.09 -10.15
CA LEU A 99 4.00 7.04 -9.41
C LEU A 99 5.50 7.33 -9.41
N LYS A 100 6.12 7.31 -8.22
CA LYS A 100 7.55 7.49 -8.00
C LYS A 100 8.16 6.27 -7.34
N ASP A 101 9.29 5.82 -7.87
CA ASP A 101 10.12 4.78 -7.26
C ASP A 101 10.92 5.36 -6.08
N ALA A 102 10.97 4.62 -4.99
CA ALA A 102 11.67 4.99 -3.77
C ALA A 102 12.36 3.77 -3.14
N PRO A 103 13.50 3.34 -3.67
CA PRO A 103 14.21 2.15 -3.16
C PRO A 103 14.89 2.37 -1.80
N THR A 104 14.98 3.60 -1.31
CA THR A 104 15.62 3.97 -0.03
C THR A 104 14.90 5.13 0.64
N SER A 105 15.14 5.34 1.94
CA SER A 105 14.60 6.47 2.71
C SER A 105 14.93 7.83 2.08
N ALA A 106 16.16 8.02 1.60
CA ALA A 106 16.56 9.25 0.93
C ALA A 106 15.81 9.47 -0.40
N ALA A 107 15.63 8.40 -1.19
CA ALA A 107 14.84 8.44 -2.41
C ALA A 107 13.36 8.72 -2.13
N ALA A 108 12.81 8.19 -1.04
CA ALA A 108 11.43 8.42 -0.61
C ALA A 108 11.18 9.90 -0.25
N ALA A 109 12.07 10.50 0.53
CA ALA A 109 12.02 11.93 0.84
C ALA A 109 12.11 12.80 -0.42
N ALA A 110 13.06 12.48 -1.32
CA ALA A 110 13.24 13.22 -2.58
C ALA A 110 12.03 13.08 -3.53
N ALA A 111 11.46 11.87 -3.62
CA ALA A 111 10.26 11.63 -4.42
C ALA A 111 9.06 12.43 -3.92
N ALA A 112 8.83 12.46 -2.60
CA ALA A 112 7.77 13.26 -1.99
C ALA A 112 7.98 14.76 -2.22
N ALA A 113 9.21 15.26 -2.03
CA ALA A 113 9.55 16.66 -2.28
C ALA A 113 9.32 17.06 -3.76
N ASP A 114 9.67 16.19 -4.72
CA ASP A 114 9.42 16.43 -6.15
C ASP A 114 7.91 16.48 -6.46
N LEU A 115 7.14 15.55 -5.91
CA LEU A 115 5.68 15.53 -6.07
C LEU A 115 5.02 16.80 -5.53
N ILE A 116 5.47 17.28 -4.38
CA ILE A 116 4.93 18.48 -3.72
C ILE A 116 5.34 19.74 -4.50
N ASN A 117 6.64 19.95 -4.74
CA ASN A 117 7.17 21.22 -5.18
C ASN A 117 7.16 21.40 -6.71
N ASN A 118 7.27 20.31 -7.48
CA ASN A 118 7.36 20.38 -8.93
C ASN A 118 6.09 19.86 -9.64
N LYS A 119 5.38 18.91 -9.03
CA LYS A 119 4.15 18.35 -9.60
C LYS A 119 2.89 18.96 -9.03
N ASN A 120 2.99 19.67 -7.90
CA ASN A 120 1.88 20.36 -7.22
C ASN A 120 0.70 19.42 -6.97
N VAL A 121 0.97 18.22 -6.41
CA VAL A 121 -0.07 17.24 -6.14
C VAL A 121 -1.01 17.71 -5.02
N ASP A 122 -2.30 17.37 -5.14
CA ASP A 122 -3.31 17.67 -4.12
C ASP A 122 -3.13 16.81 -2.85
N LEU A 123 -2.60 15.58 -3.01
CA LEU A 123 -2.30 14.67 -1.90
C LEU A 123 -1.29 13.59 -2.33
N ILE A 124 -0.68 12.93 -1.33
CA ILE A 124 0.23 11.81 -1.55
C ILE A 124 -0.30 10.54 -0.93
N LEU A 125 -0.18 9.43 -1.67
CA LEU A 125 -0.34 8.06 -1.22
C LEU A 125 1.05 7.43 -1.09
N ALA A 126 1.31 6.68 -0.02
CA ALA A 126 2.57 5.97 0.11
C ALA A 126 2.39 4.60 0.77
N SER A 127 3.14 3.63 0.28
CA SER A 127 3.11 2.26 0.74
C SER A 127 4.52 1.72 0.92
N SER A 128 4.68 0.79 1.83
CA SER A 128 5.86 0.01 2.16
C SER A 128 6.27 0.18 3.63
N THR A 129 7.51 -0.17 3.94
CA THR A 129 8.07 -0.19 5.30
C THR A 129 8.21 1.22 5.89
N PRO A 130 8.48 1.35 7.20
CA PRO A 130 8.75 2.64 7.82
C PRO A 130 9.87 3.44 7.12
N ASP A 131 10.87 2.74 6.54
CA ASP A 131 11.96 3.36 5.77
C ASP A 131 11.47 4.21 4.60
N ILE A 132 10.33 3.84 4.03
CA ILE A 132 9.74 4.53 2.87
C ILE A 132 8.63 5.48 3.31
N VAL A 133 7.66 5.01 4.11
CA VAL A 133 6.49 5.84 4.42
C VAL A 133 6.78 6.98 5.39
N ASN A 134 7.74 6.82 6.32
CA ASN A 134 8.07 7.86 7.28
C ASN A 134 8.68 9.10 6.60
N PRO A 135 9.75 8.99 5.76
CA PRO A 135 10.29 10.14 5.06
C PRO A 135 9.29 10.84 4.14
N VAL A 136 8.39 10.08 3.48
CA VAL A 136 7.32 10.65 2.67
C VAL A 136 6.35 11.46 3.55
N ALA A 137 5.91 10.87 4.66
CA ALA A 137 4.99 11.53 5.57
C ALA A 137 5.60 12.77 6.23
N ASP A 138 6.92 12.76 6.53
CA ASP A 138 7.63 13.92 7.09
C ASP A 138 7.69 15.08 6.08
N GLN A 139 7.91 14.79 4.77
CA GLN A 139 7.82 15.81 3.72
C GLN A 139 6.39 16.38 3.60
N CYS A 140 5.38 15.54 3.70
CA CYS A 140 3.98 15.99 3.68
C CYS A 140 3.66 16.88 4.88
N GLU A 141 4.10 16.49 6.08
CA GLU A 141 3.89 17.27 7.31
C GLU A 141 4.56 18.63 7.25
N ALA A 142 5.82 18.68 6.76
CA ALA A 142 6.59 19.91 6.63
C ALA A 142 6.00 20.89 5.60
N ASN A 143 5.34 20.38 4.55
CA ASN A 143 4.82 21.18 3.44
C ASN A 143 3.29 21.34 3.48
N ALA A 144 2.62 20.91 4.54
CA ALA A 144 1.17 21.01 4.72
C ALA A 144 0.36 20.34 3.58
N VAL A 145 0.81 19.18 3.09
CA VAL A 145 0.14 18.38 2.06
C VAL A 145 -0.50 17.15 2.71
N PRO A 146 -1.78 16.83 2.44
CA PRO A 146 -2.40 15.61 2.96
C PRO A 146 -1.68 14.36 2.46
N CYS A 147 -1.42 13.42 3.38
CA CYS A 147 -0.74 12.18 3.04
C CYS A 147 -1.46 11.00 3.68
N ILE A 148 -1.68 9.95 2.88
CA ILE A 148 -2.26 8.69 3.32
C ILE A 148 -1.21 7.61 3.13
N THR A 149 -0.82 6.95 4.22
CA THR A 149 0.24 5.94 4.21
C THR A 149 -0.27 4.60 4.75
N THR A 150 0.42 3.53 4.37
CA THR A 150 0.11 2.18 4.84
C THR A 150 1.33 1.26 4.77
N VAL A 151 1.18 0.02 5.26
CA VAL A 151 2.18 -1.06 5.19
C VAL A 151 3.41 -0.79 6.06
N ALA A 152 3.18 -0.20 7.23
CA ALA A 152 4.15 -0.14 8.33
C ALA A 152 3.40 -0.37 9.65
N PRO A 153 3.90 -1.16 10.60
CA PRO A 153 3.29 -1.25 11.94
C PRO A 153 3.10 0.15 12.52
N TRP A 154 1.92 0.42 13.09
CA TRP A 154 1.57 1.79 13.48
C TRP A 154 2.55 2.40 14.49
N GLN A 155 3.19 1.58 15.33
CA GLN A 155 4.19 2.05 16.29
C GLN A 155 5.43 2.60 15.56
N ALA A 156 5.96 1.85 14.60
CA ALA A 156 7.11 2.28 13.80
C ALA A 156 6.80 3.53 12.96
N TYR A 157 5.56 3.65 12.49
CA TYR A 157 5.10 4.86 11.80
C TYR A 157 4.89 6.04 12.77
N PHE A 158 4.04 5.88 13.79
CA PHE A 158 3.61 7.00 14.62
C PHE A 158 4.64 7.39 15.66
N LEU A 159 5.17 6.41 16.44
CA LEU A 159 6.17 6.66 17.46
C LEU A 159 7.55 6.92 16.87
N GLY A 160 7.92 6.21 15.79
CA GLY A 160 9.20 6.39 15.09
C GLY A 160 9.40 7.78 14.47
N ARG A 161 8.32 8.54 14.25
CA ARG A 161 8.34 9.92 13.75
C ARG A 161 8.21 10.99 14.83
N GLN A 162 8.07 10.60 16.11
CA GLN A 162 7.96 11.54 17.20
C GLN A 162 9.34 12.06 17.66
N LYS A 163 9.39 13.32 18.01
CA LYS A 163 10.59 13.89 18.65
C LYS A 163 10.88 13.25 20.02
N ASP A 164 9.81 12.95 20.74
CA ASP A 164 9.84 12.24 22.03
C ASP A 164 8.71 11.18 21.99
N PRO A 165 9.05 9.90 21.74
CA PRO A 165 8.05 8.83 21.71
C PRO A 165 7.29 8.63 23.01
N ALA A 166 7.84 9.07 24.17
CA ALA A 166 7.15 9.01 25.46
C ALA A 166 6.08 10.09 25.62
N LYS A 167 6.12 11.15 24.79
CA LYS A 167 5.18 12.27 24.79
C LYS A 167 4.71 12.55 23.36
N PRO A 168 4.02 11.61 22.72
CA PRO A 168 3.67 11.72 21.32
C PRO A 168 2.61 12.81 21.09
N VAL A 169 2.75 13.52 19.97
CA VAL A 169 1.80 14.55 19.54
C VAL A 169 1.12 14.14 18.21
N PRO A 170 -0.15 14.51 18.00
CA PRO A 170 -0.82 14.25 16.71
C PRO A 170 -0.12 14.95 15.55
N PHE A 171 -0.10 14.30 14.42
CA PHE A 171 0.26 14.92 13.13
C PHE A 171 -0.91 15.73 12.59
N LYS A 172 -0.63 16.71 11.75
CA LYS A 172 -1.67 17.58 11.19
C LYS A 172 -2.12 17.14 9.81
N TRP A 173 -1.21 16.65 9.00
CA TRP A 173 -1.43 16.41 7.57
C TRP A 173 -1.35 14.95 7.16
N THR A 174 -0.77 14.08 8.00
CA THR A 174 -0.46 12.70 7.65
C THR A 174 -1.31 11.70 8.42
N TYR A 175 -1.87 10.72 7.69
CA TYR A 175 -2.79 9.70 8.21
C TYR A 175 -2.32 8.33 7.73
N HIS A 176 -2.46 7.35 8.62
CA HIS A 176 -1.97 5.99 8.38
C HIS A 176 -3.04 4.95 8.67
N PHE A 177 -2.97 3.82 7.99
CA PHE A 177 -3.79 2.66 8.34
C PHE A 177 -2.99 1.37 8.18
N PHE A 178 -2.83 0.66 9.27
CA PHE A 178 -2.21 -0.66 9.32
C PHE A 178 -2.43 -1.29 10.70
N TRP A 179 -2.01 -2.54 10.87
CA TRP A 179 -1.96 -3.22 12.15
C TRP A 179 -0.80 -2.73 13.03
N GLY A 180 -0.72 -3.22 14.27
CA GLY A 180 0.33 -2.87 15.22
C GLY A 180 1.09 -4.07 15.78
N LEU A 181 2.16 -3.80 16.54
CA LEU A 181 2.99 -4.83 17.16
C LEU A 181 2.17 -5.76 18.07
N GLU A 182 1.16 -5.22 18.76
CA GLU A 182 0.25 -6.02 19.59
C GLU A 182 -0.51 -7.08 18.78
N ASP A 183 -0.82 -6.78 17.51
CA ASP A 183 -1.54 -7.71 16.62
C ASP A 183 -0.64 -8.84 16.13
N VAL A 184 0.59 -8.52 15.69
CA VAL A 184 1.54 -9.54 15.22
C VAL A 184 2.06 -10.39 16.39
N ILE A 185 2.24 -9.81 17.57
CA ILE A 185 2.59 -10.54 18.78
C ILE A 185 1.49 -11.57 19.10
N ALA A 186 0.22 -11.15 19.19
CA ALA A 186 -0.89 -12.06 19.45
C ALA A 186 -1.01 -13.16 18.39
N THR A 187 -0.77 -12.81 17.13
CA THR A 187 -0.83 -13.73 15.98
C THR A 187 0.28 -14.77 16.04
N TYR A 188 1.52 -14.38 16.34
CA TYR A 188 2.65 -15.28 16.39
C TYR A 188 2.59 -16.17 17.64
N GLN A 189 2.13 -15.64 18.77
CA GLN A 189 1.87 -16.44 19.97
C GLN A 189 0.87 -17.56 19.71
N ASP A 190 -0.21 -17.28 18.98
CA ASP A 190 -1.20 -18.29 18.60
C ASP A 190 -0.59 -19.35 17.67
N ILE A 191 0.27 -18.98 16.73
CA ILE A 191 1.00 -19.94 15.88
C ILE A 191 1.93 -20.82 16.70
N TRP A 192 2.71 -20.25 17.64
CA TRP A 192 3.62 -21.03 18.50
C TRP A 192 2.87 -22.01 19.41
N SER A 193 1.67 -21.64 19.87
CA SER A 193 0.84 -22.53 20.70
C SER A 193 0.33 -23.76 19.97
N GLN A 194 0.30 -23.74 18.64
CA GLN A 194 -0.17 -24.84 17.79
C GLN A 194 0.93 -25.86 17.47
N VAL A 195 2.21 -25.50 17.65
CA VAL A 195 3.36 -26.38 17.35
C VAL A 195 4.10 -26.69 18.65
N PRO A 196 4.22 -27.96 19.04
CA PRO A 196 5.01 -28.35 20.24
C PRO A 196 6.45 -27.84 20.13
N ASN A 197 6.89 -27.04 21.11
CA ASN A 197 8.21 -26.44 21.17
C ASN A 197 8.70 -26.36 22.62
N ASN A 198 9.98 -26.05 22.81
CA ASN A 198 10.63 -26.03 24.13
C ASN A 198 10.62 -24.63 24.79
N ALA A 199 9.86 -23.67 24.27
CA ALA A 199 9.82 -22.29 24.73
C ALA A 199 11.20 -21.59 24.71
N LYS A 200 12.05 -21.93 23.75
CA LYS A 200 13.30 -21.22 23.47
C LYS A 200 13.23 -20.60 22.08
N ALA A 201 13.62 -19.33 21.97
CA ALA A 201 13.51 -18.55 20.75
C ALA A 201 14.82 -17.87 20.38
N GLY A 202 15.33 -18.16 19.20
CA GLY A 202 16.36 -17.38 18.53
C GLY A 202 15.71 -16.20 17.81
N THR A 203 16.29 -15.01 17.97
CA THR A 203 15.75 -13.80 17.36
C THR A 203 16.73 -13.15 16.40
N ILE A 204 16.23 -12.74 15.23
CA ILE A 204 17.00 -12.11 14.15
C ILE A 204 16.40 -10.75 13.80
N TRP A 205 17.07 -9.68 14.24
CA TRP A 205 16.60 -8.30 14.15
C TRP A 205 17.52 -7.46 13.27
N PRO A 206 17.05 -6.91 12.13
CA PRO A 206 17.81 -5.94 11.36
C PRO A 206 17.95 -4.61 12.11
N ASN A 207 19.00 -3.86 11.82
CA ASN A 207 19.20 -2.51 12.34
C ASN A 207 18.46 -1.49 11.47
N ASP A 208 17.18 -1.70 11.31
CA ASP A 208 16.23 -0.82 10.62
C ASP A 208 15.09 -0.41 11.56
N PRO A 209 14.18 0.49 11.16
CA PRO A 209 13.08 0.92 12.02
C PRO A 209 12.14 -0.21 12.47
N ASP A 210 11.92 -1.24 11.64
CA ASP A 210 11.12 -2.41 12.02
C ASP A 210 11.86 -3.26 13.06
N GLY A 211 13.11 -3.61 12.79
CA GLY A 211 13.92 -4.40 13.74
C GLY A 211 14.07 -3.73 15.09
N GLN A 212 14.28 -2.42 15.12
CA GLN A 212 14.33 -1.62 16.33
C GLN A 212 13.00 -1.62 17.08
N ALA A 213 11.88 -1.48 16.38
CA ALA A 213 10.54 -1.50 16.99
C ALA A 213 10.17 -2.90 17.52
N TRP A 214 10.47 -3.96 16.75
CA TRP A 214 10.14 -5.34 17.13
C TRP A 214 11.00 -5.86 18.27
N SER A 215 12.26 -5.45 18.36
CA SER A 215 13.19 -5.82 19.43
C SER A 215 13.15 -4.92 20.67
N GLY A 216 12.40 -3.83 20.62
CA GLY A 216 12.31 -2.83 21.70
C GLY A 216 11.29 -3.21 22.80
N ASP A 217 11.17 -2.32 23.79
CA ASP A 217 10.37 -2.51 25.00
C ASP A 217 8.85 -2.60 24.75
N HIS A 218 8.38 -2.20 23.59
CA HIS A 218 6.99 -2.32 23.13
C HIS A 218 6.80 -3.42 22.09
N GLY A 219 7.86 -4.16 21.77
CA GLY A 219 7.90 -5.24 20.81
C GLY A 219 7.76 -6.62 21.43
N PHE A 220 8.53 -7.56 20.90
CA PHE A 220 8.46 -8.97 21.30
C PHE A 220 9.13 -9.31 22.64
N PRO A 221 10.22 -8.65 23.11
CA PRO A 221 10.88 -9.07 24.34
C PRO A 221 9.97 -9.18 25.56
N PRO A 222 9.12 -8.20 25.92
CA PRO A 222 8.22 -8.34 27.06
C PRO A 222 7.16 -9.43 26.85
N ALA A 223 6.70 -9.66 25.63
CA ALA A 223 5.74 -10.71 25.31
C ALA A 223 6.35 -12.12 25.45
N LEU A 224 7.59 -12.31 24.97
CA LEU A 224 8.34 -13.57 25.16
C LEU A 224 8.60 -13.84 26.63
N ALA A 225 9.00 -12.84 27.41
CA ALA A 225 9.20 -12.96 28.86
C ALA A 225 7.90 -13.34 29.59
N ALA A 226 6.76 -12.74 29.23
CA ALA A 226 5.45 -13.07 29.80
C ALA A 226 5.04 -14.53 29.51
N LEU A 227 5.42 -15.06 28.36
CA LEU A 227 5.23 -16.47 27.98
C LEU A 227 6.31 -17.39 28.52
N LYS A 228 7.26 -16.89 29.32
CA LYS A 228 8.39 -17.65 29.90
C LYS A 228 9.31 -18.26 28.83
N PHE A 229 9.44 -17.63 27.69
CA PHE A 229 10.43 -18.03 26.69
C PHE A 229 11.83 -17.63 27.16
N THR A 230 12.79 -18.53 26.97
CA THR A 230 14.21 -18.18 26.99
C THR A 230 14.59 -17.66 25.62
N THR A 231 15.18 -16.47 25.55
CA THR A 231 15.47 -15.81 24.26
C THR A 231 16.98 -15.75 24.02
N THR A 232 17.41 -16.22 22.87
CA THR A 232 18.75 -16.02 22.33
C THR A 232 18.71 -14.83 21.39
N ASN A 233 19.27 -13.70 21.83
CA ASN A 233 19.29 -12.43 21.07
C ASN A 233 20.73 -11.96 20.83
N PRO A 234 21.30 -12.20 19.63
CA PRO A 234 22.66 -11.74 19.30
C PRO A 234 22.78 -10.22 19.05
N GLY A 235 21.69 -9.47 19.17
CA GLY A 235 21.65 -8.04 18.88
C GLY A 235 21.20 -7.73 17.45
N LEU A 236 21.24 -6.43 17.12
CA LEU A 236 20.86 -5.94 15.77
C LEU A 236 22.00 -6.22 14.78
N TYR A 237 21.64 -6.63 13.56
CA TYR A 237 22.58 -6.77 12.45
C TYR A 237 22.29 -5.73 11.35
N ALA A 238 23.31 -5.35 10.57
CA ALA A 238 23.12 -4.42 9.46
C ALA A 238 22.46 -5.10 8.26
N ASP A 239 21.50 -4.43 7.62
CA ASP A 239 20.88 -4.89 6.37
C ASP A 239 21.93 -5.18 5.30
N GLY A 240 21.69 -6.23 4.51
CA GLY A 240 22.63 -6.70 3.51
C GLY A 240 23.74 -7.60 4.06
N ASN A 241 23.60 -8.09 5.30
CA ASN A 241 24.57 -9.03 5.90
C ASN A 241 24.64 -10.32 5.07
N GLN A 242 25.88 -10.79 4.82
CA GLN A 242 26.14 -12.00 4.02
C GLN A 242 26.59 -13.18 4.87
N ASP A 243 26.85 -12.98 6.16
CA ASP A 243 27.30 -14.04 7.07
C ASP A 243 26.53 -14.00 8.39
N PHE A 244 25.74 -15.03 8.63
CA PHE A 244 24.95 -15.22 9.85
C PHE A 244 25.46 -16.35 10.72
N THR A 245 26.69 -16.83 10.51
CA THR A 245 27.28 -17.97 11.20
C THR A 245 27.25 -17.80 12.73
N SER A 246 27.51 -16.60 13.25
CA SER A 246 27.52 -16.31 14.68
C SER A 246 26.11 -16.46 15.30
N GLN A 247 25.10 -15.90 14.64
CA GLN A 247 23.70 -16.00 15.08
C GLN A 247 23.23 -17.45 15.05
N ILE A 248 23.50 -18.18 13.95
CA ILE A 248 23.13 -19.59 13.76
C ILE A 248 23.81 -20.46 14.83
N SER A 249 25.09 -20.25 15.12
CA SER A 249 25.81 -20.98 16.16
C SER A 249 25.21 -20.76 17.55
N ALA A 250 24.82 -19.53 17.87
CA ALA A 250 24.16 -19.19 19.14
C ALA A 250 22.81 -19.93 19.27
N PHE A 251 21.96 -19.89 18.24
CA PHE A 251 20.65 -20.54 18.22
C PHE A 251 20.76 -22.07 18.36
N LYS A 252 21.71 -22.68 17.67
CA LYS A 252 22.00 -24.12 17.80
C LYS A 252 22.45 -24.49 19.21
N SER A 253 23.39 -23.72 19.78
CA SER A 253 23.92 -23.98 21.11
C SER A 253 22.85 -23.81 22.19
N ALA A 254 21.90 -22.91 22.02
CA ALA A 254 20.76 -22.72 22.90
C ALA A 254 19.66 -23.76 22.67
N ASN A 255 19.70 -24.50 21.57
CA ASN A 255 18.64 -25.41 21.13
C ASN A 255 17.29 -24.69 20.97
N ASP A 256 17.26 -23.59 20.22
CA ASP A 256 16.09 -22.78 20.02
C ASP A 256 15.11 -23.46 19.03
N ASP A 257 13.94 -23.87 19.52
CA ASP A 257 12.87 -24.48 18.71
C ASP A 257 12.07 -23.44 17.92
N VAL A 258 12.11 -22.18 18.34
CA VAL A 258 11.38 -21.08 17.68
C VAL A 258 12.39 -20.12 17.07
N LEU A 259 12.18 -19.77 15.80
CA LEU A 259 12.87 -18.65 15.14
C LEU A 259 11.87 -17.50 14.95
N LEU A 260 12.28 -16.31 15.33
CA LEU A 260 11.49 -15.08 15.24
C LEU A 260 12.33 -13.95 14.65
N GLY A 261 11.77 -13.18 13.74
CA GLY A 261 12.48 -12.02 13.19
C GLY A 261 11.69 -11.22 12.16
N VAL A 262 12.33 -10.12 11.70
CA VAL A 262 11.74 -9.22 10.70
C VAL A 262 12.78 -8.77 9.65
N PRO A 263 13.62 -9.69 9.14
CA PRO A 263 14.63 -9.38 8.15
C PRO A 263 14.01 -8.94 6.82
N ILE A 264 14.77 -8.20 6.02
CA ILE A 264 14.43 -7.96 4.61
C ILE A 264 14.54 -9.27 3.79
N PRO A 265 13.83 -9.40 2.64
CA PRO A 265 13.80 -10.65 1.87
C PRO A 265 15.19 -11.24 1.51
N PRO A 266 16.18 -10.48 0.99
CA PRO A 266 17.48 -11.07 0.64
C PRO A 266 18.25 -11.58 1.87
N ASP A 267 18.16 -10.89 3.01
CA ASP A 267 18.86 -11.26 4.23
C ASP A 267 18.30 -12.54 4.82
N PHE A 268 16.97 -12.69 4.83
CA PHE A 268 16.36 -13.94 5.27
C PHE A 268 16.73 -15.12 4.37
N THR A 269 16.79 -14.91 3.06
CA THR A 269 17.21 -15.94 2.12
C THR A 269 18.64 -16.40 2.43
N THR A 270 19.56 -15.47 2.67
CA THR A 270 20.95 -15.77 3.05
C THR A 270 21.00 -16.50 4.38
N PHE A 271 20.34 -15.95 5.41
CA PHE A 271 20.28 -16.57 6.75
C PHE A 271 19.70 -17.99 6.70
N TRP A 272 18.56 -18.19 6.05
CA TRP A 272 17.86 -19.46 6.06
C TRP A 272 18.63 -20.57 5.33
N ASN A 273 19.26 -20.24 4.21
CA ASN A 273 20.13 -21.18 3.51
C ASN A 273 21.34 -21.59 4.38
N GLN A 274 22.00 -20.63 5.04
CA GLN A 274 23.09 -20.91 5.98
C GLN A 274 22.61 -21.70 7.18
N ALA A 275 21.44 -21.38 7.76
CA ALA A 275 20.86 -22.06 8.90
C ALA A 275 20.61 -23.56 8.60
N VAL A 276 19.96 -23.86 7.48
CA VAL A 276 19.70 -25.25 7.07
C VAL A 276 21.01 -25.98 6.77
N GLN A 277 21.94 -25.36 6.04
CA GLN A 277 23.24 -25.94 5.75
C GLN A 277 24.07 -26.26 7.00
N GLN A 278 24.01 -25.37 8.00
CA GLN A 278 24.72 -25.55 9.27
C GLN A 278 23.96 -26.44 10.26
N GLY A 279 22.77 -26.98 9.89
CA GLY A 279 21.96 -27.88 10.72
C GLY A 279 21.26 -27.18 11.88
N TYR A 280 20.88 -25.91 11.75
CA TYR A 280 19.92 -25.26 12.64
C TYR A 280 18.50 -25.55 12.11
N HIS A 281 17.74 -26.29 12.87
CA HIS A 281 16.45 -26.82 12.48
C HIS A 281 15.39 -26.47 13.54
N PRO A 282 14.94 -25.20 13.64
CA PRO A 282 13.85 -24.83 14.53
C PRO A 282 12.55 -25.55 14.14
N LYS A 283 11.64 -25.78 15.10
CA LYS A 283 10.35 -26.41 14.84
C LYS A 283 9.34 -25.47 14.22
N VAL A 284 9.44 -24.17 14.52
CA VAL A 284 8.60 -23.13 13.96
C VAL A 284 9.42 -21.88 13.68
N ALA A 285 9.17 -21.25 12.54
CA ALA A 285 9.71 -19.93 12.21
C ALA A 285 8.57 -18.98 11.89
N THR A 286 8.55 -17.83 12.55
CA THR A 286 7.64 -16.72 12.33
C THR A 286 8.43 -15.50 11.92
N ILE A 287 8.41 -15.20 10.63
CA ILE A 287 9.28 -14.19 10.02
C ILE A 287 8.42 -13.17 9.31
N GLY A 288 8.48 -11.94 9.82
CA GLY A 288 7.87 -10.78 9.19
C GLY A 288 8.68 -10.26 8.00
N LYS A 289 8.10 -9.34 7.26
CA LYS A 289 8.71 -8.64 6.12
C LYS A 289 9.21 -9.56 5.01
N ALA A 290 10.14 -10.48 5.30
CA ALA A 290 10.78 -11.32 4.28
C ALA A 290 9.85 -12.34 3.63
N LEU A 291 8.92 -12.92 4.40
CA LEU A 291 8.05 -14.01 3.95
C LEU A 291 6.68 -13.54 3.44
N LEU A 292 6.57 -12.29 3.03
CA LEU A 292 5.32 -11.71 2.54
C LEU A 292 5.07 -11.97 1.05
N PHE A 293 6.10 -12.43 0.32
CA PHE A 293 6.09 -12.52 -1.13
C PHE A 293 6.30 -13.96 -1.61
N PRO A 294 5.51 -14.46 -2.58
CA PRO A 294 5.69 -15.78 -3.17
C PRO A 294 7.12 -16.02 -3.65
N SER A 295 7.71 -15.05 -4.34
CA SER A 295 9.07 -15.14 -4.88
C SER A 295 10.14 -15.40 -3.82
N SER A 296 10.00 -14.80 -2.63
CA SER A 296 10.92 -14.99 -1.51
C SER A 296 10.90 -16.43 -0.99
N VAL A 297 9.71 -17.03 -0.90
CA VAL A 297 9.56 -18.41 -0.44
C VAL A 297 9.94 -19.41 -1.51
N GLU A 298 9.60 -19.14 -2.75
CA GLU A 298 9.99 -19.99 -3.89
C GLU A 298 11.52 -20.09 -4.06
N ALA A 299 12.25 -19.02 -3.74
CA ALA A 299 13.71 -19.00 -3.76
C ALA A 299 14.35 -19.96 -2.74
N LEU A 300 13.62 -20.31 -1.66
CA LEU A 300 14.08 -21.26 -0.64
C LEU A 300 13.88 -22.75 -1.03
N GLY A 301 13.27 -22.99 -2.20
CA GLY A 301 12.99 -24.36 -2.66
C GLY A 301 12.13 -25.13 -1.65
N ALA A 302 12.50 -26.39 -1.37
CA ALA A 302 11.77 -27.25 -0.42
C ALA A 302 11.77 -26.71 1.03
N ASN A 303 12.76 -25.90 1.39
CA ASN A 303 12.91 -25.33 2.73
C ASN A 303 11.96 -24.13 2.99
N GLY A 304 11.11 -23.74 2.02
CA GLY A 304 10.02 -22.80 2.18
C GLY A 304 8.76 -23.37 2.83
N GLN A 305 8.66 -24.72 2.89
CA GLN A 305 7.48 -25.40 3.42
C GLN A 305 7.30 -25.14 4.92
N ASN A 306 6.09 -24.75 5.31
CA ASN A 306 5.67 -24.47 6.70
C ASN A 306 6.34 -23.25 7.36
N LEU A 307 7.04 -22.39 6.62
CA LEU A 307 7.42 -21.07 7.11
C LEU A 307 6.17 -20.23 7.38
N SER A 308 6.15 -19.50 8.49
CA SER A 308 4.99 -18.71 8.92
C SER A 308 5.29 -17.21 8.86
N THR A 309 4.26 -16.43 8.59
CA THR A 309 4.35 -14.96 8.53
C THR A 309 3.00 -14.34 8.92
N GLU A 310 2.99 -13.04 9.16
CA GLU A 310 1.76 -12.27 9.24
C GLU A 310 1.06 -12.22 7.87
N MET A 311 -0.27 -12.23 7.90
CA MET A 311 -1.09 -12.09 6.69
C MET A 311 -2.09 -10.96 6.87
N TRP A 312 -1.86 -9.87 6.15
CA TRP A 312 -2.65 -8.63 6.23
C TRP A 312 -3.80 -8.61 5.26
N TRP A 313 -3.67 -9.36 4.16
CA TRP A 313 -4.67 -9.47 3.13
C TRP A 313 -4.41 -10.68 2.23
N GLY A 314 -5.49 -11.18 1.63
CA GLY A 314 -5.44 -12.26 0.65
C GLY A 314 -6.82 -12.68 0.18
N PRO A 315 -6.91 -13.64 -0.76
CA PRO A 315 -8.15 -14.00 -1.46
C PRO A 315 -9.27 -14.53 -0.54
N THR A 316 -8.93 -15.00 0.66
CA THR A 316 -9.89 -15.53 1.65
C THR A 316 -10.43 -14.49 2.62
N PHE A 317 -9.94 -13.24 2.55
CA PHE A 317 -10.42 -12.16 3.40
C PHE A 317 -11.85 -11.77 3.01
N PRO A 318 -12.76 -11.54 4.00
CA PRO A 318 -14.19 -11.40 3.72
C PRO A 318 -14.62 -10.00 3.28
N PHE A 319 -13.66 -9.15 2.94
CA PHE A 319 -13.91 -7.74 2.62
C PHE A 319 -14.09 -7.52 1.11
N LYS A 320 -14.70 -6.37 0.80
CA LYS A 320 -14.96 -5.93 -0.57
C LYS A 320 -14.54 -4.49 -0.77
N SER A 321 -14.12 -4.18 -1.99
CA SER A 321 -13.84 -2.80 -2.38
C SER A 321 -15.09 -1.92 -2.30
N SER A 322 -14.95 -0.76 -1.68
CA SER A 322 -15.97 0.30 -1.65
C SER A 322 -16.08 1.06 -2.98
N LEU A 323 -15.07 0.96 -3.85
CA LEU A 323 -15.06 1.57 -5.18
C LEU A 323 -15.66 0.64 -6.23
N THR A 324 -15.08 -0.55 -6.37
CA THR A 324 -15.40 -1.47 -7.46
C THR A 324 -16.42 -2.55 -7.08
N GLY A 325 -16.68 -2.75 -5.78
CA GLY A 325 -17.52 -3.85 -5.26
C GLY A 325 -16.85 -5.22 -5.33
N GLN A 326 -15.63 -5.33 -5.86
CA GLN A 326 -14.91 -6.59 -5.97
C GLN A 326 -14.57 -7.15 -4.58
N SER A 327 -14.71 -8.47 -4.42
CA SER A 327 -14.14 -9.19 -3.29
C SER A 327 -12.62 -9.33 -3.44
N ALA A 328 -11.93 -9.64 -2.34
CA ALA A 328 -10.49 -9.92 -2.35
C ALA A 328 -10.13 -11.01 -3.39
N LYS A 329 -10.92 -12.09 -3.46
CA LYS A 329 -10.74 -13.16 -4.47
C LYS A 329 -10.87 -12.65 -5.91
N GLN A 330 -11.84 -11.78 -6.18
CA GLN A 330 -12.03 -11.20 -7.53
C GLN A 330 -10.88 -10.29 -7.93
N LEU A 331 -10.34 -9.49 -6.99
CA LEU A 331 -9.17 -8.64 -7.24
C LEU A 331 -7.93 -9.50 -7.52
N VAL A 332 -7.69 -10.56 -6.73
CA VAL A 332 -6.61 -11.53 -6.98
C VAL A 332 -6.73 -12.14 -8.38
N THR A 333 -7.91 -12.67 -8.74
CA THR A 333 -8.13 -13.28 -10.05
C THR A 333 -7.89 -12.29 -11.20
N ALA A 334 -8.30 -11.03 -11.04
CA ALA A 334 -8.06 -9.99 -12.03
C ALA A 334 -6.56 -9.68 -12.20
N TYR A 335 -5.84 -9.54 -11.09
CA TYR A 335 -4.40 -9.31 -11.07
C TYR A 335 -3.64 -10.45 -11.75
N GLU A 336 -3.87 -11.70 -11.35
CA GLU A 336 -3.19 -12.87 -11.89
C GLU A 336 -3.50 -13.09 -13.38
N SER A 337 -4.75 -12.84 -13.77
CA SER A 337 -5.15 -12.94 -15.17
C SER A 337 -4.45 -11.92 -16.06
N ALA A 338 -4.27 -10.70 -15.56
CA ALA A 338 -3.65 -9.60 -16.30
C ALA A 338 -2.12 -9.68 -16.32
N THR A 339 -1.51 -10.05 -15.19
CA THR A 339 -0.04 -9.97 -15.00
C THR A 339 0.68 -11.29 -15.20
N LYS A 340 -0.05 -12.42 -15.11
CA LYS A 340 0.50 -13.78 -15.06
C LYS A 340 1.43 -14.03 -13.87
N LYS A 341 1.32 -13.20 -12.83
CA LYS A 341 2.05 -13.32 -11.58
C LYS A 341 1.09 -13.73 -10.48
N GLN A 342 1.56 -14.50 -9.51
CA GLN A 342 0.82 -14.77 -8.29
C GLN A 342 0.61 -13.48 -7.50
N TRP A 343 -0.53 -13.37 -6.84
CA TRP A 343 -0.88 -12.27 -5.95
C TRP A 343 0.12 -12.14 -4.79
N SER A 344 0.25 -10.94 -4.26
CA SER A 344 0.95 -10.65 -3.01
C SER A 344 0.11 -9.71 -2.14
N GLN A 345 0.38 -9.71 -0.84
CA GLN A 345 -0.43 -8.99 0.15
C GLN A 345 -0.55 -7.47 -0.10
N PRO A 346 0.49 -6.78 -0.61
CA PRO A 346 0.39 -5.36 -0.96
C PRO A 346 -0.75 -5.00 -1.90
N LEU A 347 -1.23 -5.92 -2.74
CA LEU A 347 -2.30 -5.65 -3.72
C LEU A 347 -3.56 -5.07 -3.07
N GLY A 348 -4.01 -5.66 -1.95
CA GLY A 348 -5.19 -5.13 -1.25
C GLY A 348 -4.95 -3.76 -0.64
N PHE A 349 -3.76 -3.51 -0.13
CA PHE A 349 -3.41 -2.24 0.50
C PHE A 349 -3.17 -1.12 -0.51
N SER A 350 -2.56 -1.44 -1.67
CA SER A 350 -2.47 -0.51 -2.80
C SER A 350 -3.85 -0.08 -3.29
N HIS A 351 -4.79 -1.03 -3.41
CA HIS A 351 -6.19 -0.74 -3.73
C HIS A 351 -6.86 0.12 -2.65
N ALA A 352 -6.68 -0.22 -1.37
CA ALA A 352 -7.28 0.48 -0.24
C ALA A 352 -6.81 1.94 -0.12
N LEU A 353 -5.58 2.27 -0.53
CA LEU A 353 -5.11 3.66 -0.59
C LEU A 353 -6.02 4.53 -1.46
N PHE A 354 -6.47 4.02 -2.61
CA PHE A 354 -7.40 4.73 -3.49
C PHE A 354 -8.82 4.79 -2.91
N GLU A 355 -9.27 3.77 -2.16
CA GLU A 355 -10.55 3.79 -1.48
C GLU A 355 -10.58 4.88 -0.41
N VAL A 356 -9.54 4.96 0.42
CA VAL A 356 -9.39 5.97 1.47
C VAL A 356 -9.28 7.36 0.87
N MET A 357 -8.46 7.54 -0.17
CA MET A 357 -8.33 8.79 -0.91
C MET A 357 -9.68 9.30 -1.42
N ALA A 358 -10.40 8.45 -2.16
CA ALA A 358 -11.69 8.83 -2.74
C ALA A 358 -12.72 9.19 -1.67
N ALA A 359 -12.77 8.42 -0.58
CA ALA A 359 -13.64 8.71 0.56
C ALA A 359 -13.28 10.03 1.25
N ALA A 360 -11.99 10.31 1.42
CA ALA A 360 -11.50 11.52 2.09
C ALA A 360 -11.82 12.79 1.29
N VAL A 361 -11.52 12.82 -0.01
CA VAL A 361 -11.80 14.02 -0.86
C VAL A 361 -13.29 14.24 -1.05
N LYS A 362 -14.08 13.16 -1.13
CA LYS A 362 -15.54 13.24 -1.17
C LYS A 362 -16.10 13.80 0.13
N ALA A 363 -15.62 13.34 1.27
CA ALA A 363 -16.03 13.85 2.59
C ALA A 363 -15.60 15.29 2.84
N ALA A 364 -14.43 15.69 2.32
CA ALA A 364 -13.93 17.07 2.37
C ALA A 364 -14.78 18.02 1.52
N GLY A 365 -15.40 17.52 0.43
CA GLY A 365 -16.12 18.33 -0.56
C GLY A 365 -15.22 19.37 -1.25
N SER A 366 -13.91 19.21 -1.22
CA SER A 366 -12.91 20.18 -1.65
C SER A 366 -11.56 19.49 -1.88
N THR A 367 -10.70 20.09 -2.71
CA THR A 367 -9.28 19.75 -2.86
C THR A 367 -8.38 20.58 -1.94
N ASP A 368 -8.95 21.41 -1.07
CA ASP A 368 -8.21 22.16 -0.04
C ASP A 368 -7.56 21.22 0.97
N ASN A 369 -6.24 21.38 1.16
CA ASN A 369 -5.42 20.50 1.99
C ASN A 369 -5.96 20.39 3.44
N ALA A 370 -6.35 21.50 4.04
CA ALA A 370 -6.83 21.51 5.43
C ALA A 370 -8.20 20.81 5.57
N LYS A 371 -9.06 20.93 4.54
CA LYS A 371 -10.35 20.23 4.50
C LYS A 371 -10.17 18.73 4.31
N ILE A 372 -9.24 18.30 3.44
CA ILE A 372 -8.91 16.88 3.26
C ILE A 372 -8.35 16.30 4.56
N ALA A 373 -7.36 16.94 5.19
CA ALA A 373 -6.81 16.51 6.48
C ALA A 373 -7.86 16.42 7.57
N LYS A 374 -8.76 17.42 7.66
CA LYS A 374 -9.89 17.41 8.59
C LYS A 374 -10.87 16.28 8.30
N ALA A 375 -11.12 15.95 7.04
CA ALA A 375 -11.98 14.83 6.67
C ALA A 375 -11.35 13.49 7.08
N LEU A 376 -10.05 13.30 6.81
CA LEU A 376 -9.29 12.11 7.21
C LEU A 376 -9.35 11.86 8.72
N SER A 377 -9.22 12.88 9.55
CA SER A 377 -9.25 12.73 11.02
C SER A 377 -10.56 12.15 11.57
N LYS A 378 -11.63 12.18 10.79
CA LYS A 378 -12.97 11.69 11.18
C LYS A 378 -13.46 10.56 10.28
N LEU A 379 -12.63 10.13 9.34
CA LEU A 379 -13.03 9.19 8.29
C LEU A 379 -13.34 7.82 8.88
N LYS A 380 -14.47 7.27 8.41
CA LYS A 380 -14.86 5.87 8.57
C LYS A 380 -15.19 5.34 7.20
N VAL A 381 -14.52 4.29 6.80
CA VAL A 381 -14.70 3.70 5.48
C VAL A 381 -14.52 2.18 5.53
N SER A 382 -15.37 1.45 4.84
CA SER A 382 -15.16 0.02 4.59
C SER A 382 -14.28 -0.11 3.35
N THR A 383 -13.22 -0.89 3.45
CA THR A 383 -12.26 -1.10 2.37
C THR A 383 -12.05 -2.59 2.12
N ILE A 384 -11.35 -2.91 1.04
CA ILE A 384 -10.99 -4.30 0.71
C ILE A 384 -10.02 -4.93 1.74
N VAL A 385 -9.40 -4.13 2.61
CA VAL A 385 -8.55 -4.59 3.71
C VAL A 385 -9.27 -4.59 5.07
N GLY A 386 -10.56 -4.23 5.08
CA GLY A 386 -11.41 -4.18 6.26
C GLY A 386 -11.96 -2.79 6.57
N PRO A 387 -12.74 -2.67 7.64
CA PRO A 387 -13.26 -1.39 8.08
C PRO A 387 -12.16 -0.55 8.72
N LEU A 388 -12.05 0.71 8.30
CA LEU A 388 -11.13 1.70 8.86
C LEU A 388 -11.91 2.80 9.59
N ASP A 389 -11.48 3.17 10.79
CA ASP A 389 -12.10 4.23 11.60
C ASP A 389 -11.02 5.02 12.35
N TRP A 390 -10.66 6.19 11.82
CA TRP A 390 -9.66 7.07 12.44
C TRP A 390 -10.12 7.68 13.77
N THR A 391 -11.42 7.62 14.08
CA THR A 391 -11.95 8.09 15.38
C THR A 391 -11.78 7.07 16.50
N LYS A 392 -11.36 5.83 16.15
CA LYS A 392 -11.18 4.70 17.07
C LYS A 392 -9.79 4.06 16.96
N GLY A 393 -8.86 4.75 16.36
CA GLY A 393 -7.48 4.26 16.24
C GLY A 393 -6.76 4.18 17.59
N PRO A 394 -5.64 3.45 17.65
CA PRO A 394 -4.85 3.30 18.89
C PRO A 394 -4.21 4.62 19.33
N VAL A 395 -3.95 5.49 18.37
CA VAL A 395 -3.40 6.84 18.54
C VAL A 395 -4.06 7.77 17.50
N PRO A 396 -3.99 9.09 17.66
CA PRO A 396 -4.40 10.02 16.61
C PRO A 396 -3.73 9.71 15.27
N ASN A 397 -4.40 10.01 14.16
CA ASN A 397 -3.91 9.81 12.78
C ASN A 397 -3.74 8.36 12.32
N VAL A 398 -4.09 7.38 13.14
CA VAL A 398 -3.96 5.95 12.80
C VAL A 398 -5.31 5.26 12.84
N ALA A 399 -5.64 4.48 11.81
CA ALA A 399 -6.71 3.49 11.83
C ALA A 399 -6.10 2.08 11.76
N LYS A 400 -6.67 1.12 12.50
CA LYS A 400 -6.17 -0.26 12.50
C LYS A 400 -6.85 -1.12 11.43
N THR A 401 -6.08 -2.01 10.84
CA THR A 401 -6.58 -3.12 10.02
C THR A 401 -6.52 -4.44 10.81
N PRO A 402 -7.38 -5.42 10.49
CA PRO A 402 -7.26 -6.75 11.06
C PRO A 402 -6.00 -7.46 10.55
N LEU A 403 -5.45 -8.37 11.36
CA LEU A 403 -4.30 -9.19 11.03
C LEU A 403 -4.61 -10.67 11.24
N ALA A 404 -4.14 -11.51 10.32
CA ALA A 404 -4.10 -12.96 10.45
C ALA A 404 -2.65 -13.45 10.45
N GLY A 405 -2.45 -14.69 10.88
CA GLY A 405 -1.20 -15.42 10.70
C GLY A 405 -1.39 -16.51 9.68
N ALA A 406 -0.41 -16.69 8.82
CA ALA A 406 -0.47 -17.69 7.78
C ALA A 406 0.84 -18.49 7.68
N GLN A 407 0.72 -19.63 7.03
CA GLN A 407 1.83 -20.54 6.81
C GLN A 407 1.89 -20.92 5.34
N TRP A 408 3.07 -20.87 4.75
CA TRP A 408 3.32 -21.25 3.37
C TRP A 408 3.17 -22.77 3.17
N ARG A 409 2.39 -23.15 2.17
CA ARG A 409 2.15 -24.54 1.76
C ARG A 409 2.50 -24.71 0.30
N ALA A 410 3.26 -25.75 -0.01
CA ALA A 410 3.62 -26.09 -1.38
C ALA A 410 2.44 -26.74 -2.13
N GLY A 411 2.32 -26.43 -3.42
CA GLY A 411 1.47 -27.13 -4.38
C GLY A 411 -0.03 -26.95 -4.16
N ILE A 412 -0.47 -25.84 -3.59
CA ILE A 412 -1.89 -25.56 -3.38
C ILE A 412 -2.38 -24.39 -4.25
N ASN A 413 -3.67 -24.32 -4.54
CA ASN A 413 -4.33 -23.26 -5.31
C ASN A 413 -3.73 -23.01 -6.71
N GLY A 414 -3.00 -23.97 -7.26
CA GLY A 414 -2.30 -23.84 -8.56
C GLY A 414 -0.97 -23.08 -8.49
N HIS A 415 -0.51 -22.72 -7.29
CA HIS A 415 0.77 -22.05 -7.05
C HIS A 415 1.84 -23.03 -6.56
N LYS A 416 3.11 -22.65 -6.76
CA LYS A 416 4.24 -23.41 -6.19
C LYS A 416 4.22 -23.37 -4.68
N TYR A 417 3.92 -22.20 -4.11
CA TYR A 417 3.62 -21.96 -2.71
C TYR A 417 2.42 -21.01 -2.59
N ASP A 418 1.58 -21.22 -1.59
CA ASP A 418 0.52 -20.26 -1.24
C ASP A 418 0.32 -20.22 0.27
N LEU A 419 -0.30 -19.14 0.76
CA LEU A 419 -0.55 -18.90 2.17
C LEU A 419 -1.86 -19.55 2.64
N VAL A 420 -1.77 -20.29 3.72
CA VAL A 420 -2.93 -20.83 4.47
C VAL A 420 -3.06 -20.07 5.78
N VAL A 421 -4.20 -19.42 6.01
CA VAL A 421 -4.50 -18.77 7.29
C VAL A 421 -4.58 -19.82 8.39
N VAL A 422 -3.70 -19.73 9.39
CA VAL A 422 -3.60 -20.66 10.52
C VAL A 422 -3.90 -19.99 11.86
N SER A 423 -3.94 -18.66 11.91
CA SER A 423 -4.29 -17.87 13.08
C SER A 423 -5.14 -16.66 12.69
N ASN A 424 -6.16 -16.36 13.47
CA ASN A 424 -6.91 -15.12 13.40
C ASN A 424 -7.01 -14.42 14.77
N ALA A 425 -5.98 -14.60 15.60
CA ALA A 425 -5.95 -14.06 16.95
C ALA A 425 -6.21 -12.55 16.99
N ALA A 426 -5.65 -11.80 16.02
CA ALA A 426 -5.81 -10.36 15.88
C ALA A 426 -6.82 -9.93 14.80
N GLY A 427 -7.52 -10.87 14.15
CA GLY A 427 -8.49 -10.59 13.09
C GLY A 427 -9.63 -11.61 13.06
N LYS A 428 -10.44 -11.67 14.12
CA LYS A 428 -11.48 -12.70 14.32
C LYS A 428 -12.46 -12.87 13.18
N MET A 429 -12.63 -11.85 12.33
CA MET A 429 -13.50 -11.91 11.14
C MET A 429 -12.84 -12.62 9.94
N ILE A 430 -11.53 -12.89 9.99
CA ILE A 430 -10.81 -13.58 8.92
C ILE A 430 -10.95 -15.11 9.17
N PRO A 431 -11.45 -15.88 8.19
CA PRO A 431 -11.63 -17.31 8.36
C PRO A 431 -10.28 -18.04 8.43
N VAL A 432 -10.12 -18.92 9.42
CA VAL A 432 -8.98 -19.83 9.51
C VAL A 432 -9.20 -21.02 8.59
N ALA A 433 -8.20 -21.37 7.79
CA ALA A 433 -8.25 -22.43 6.77
C ALA A 433 -7.43 -23.69 7.16
N GLY A 434 -6.64 -23.63 8.23
CA GLY A 434 -5.82 -24.76 8.69
C GLY A 434 -5.23 -24.55 10.07
N LYS A 435 -4.35 -25.47 10.46
CA LYS A 435 -3.52 -25.34 11.67
C LYS A 435 -2.06 -25.17 11.28
N ALA A 436 -1.29 -24.48 12.13
CA ALA A 436 0.14 -24.41 11.98
C ALA A 436 0.76 -25.82 12.12
N GLN A 437 1.77 -26.11 11.32
CA GLN A 437 2.52 -27.35 11.31
C GLN A 437 4.00 -27.05 11.55
N ALA A 438 4.69 -27.99 12.17
CA ALA A 438 6.13 -27.89 12.33
C ALA A 438 6.86 -27.81 10.98
N LEU A 439 8.01 -27.16 10.98
CA LEU A 439 8.92 -27.12 9.83
C LEU A 439 9.38 -28.54 9.49
N THR A 440 9.63 -28.76 8.21
CA THR A 440 10.16 -30.03 7.69
C THR A 440 11.44 -29.73 6.92
N TYR A 441 12.46 -30.51 7.17
CA TYR A 441 13.77 -30.40 6.55
C TYR A 441 14.02 -31.60 5.64
N LYS A 442 14.59 -31.38 4.45
CA LYS A 442 14.91 -32.42 3.47
C LYS A 442 16.41 -32.46 3.20
#